data_95376ee08a864f09fe74095f0e8fb6c6
#
_entry.id   95376ee08a864f09fe74095f0e8fb6c6
#
_cell.length_a   1.000
_cell.length_b   1.000
_cell.length_c   1.000
_cell.angle_alpha   90.00
_cell.angle_beta   90.00
_cell.angle_gamma   90.00
#
_symmetry.space_group_name_H-M   'P 1'
#
loop_
_entity.id
_entity.type
_entity.pdbx_description
1 polymer ?
#
loop_
_entity_poly.entity_id
_entity_poly.type
_entity_poly.pdbx_seq_one_letter_code
_entity_poly.pdbx_strand_id
1 'polypeptide(L)'
;NRGHHKRVSTVEDPSSARFGENIFSFWFRAVSFGYLSAWNLENSRLKRNGNNIISLKNEMLLYQLIQIIFLFSIYYVFGFELMLYFICCSVFGFLLLETVNYIEHYGLQRNKNDRGKYERVQPFHSWNSNHPIGRIMLFELSRHSDHHFNASRKYQILKNHKNTPEMPTGYPVSYTHLTLPTSLIV
;
A
#
# COMPACT_ATOMS: atom_id res chain seq x y z
N ASN A 1 -2.96 5.24 -2.84
CA ASN A 1 -1.75 5.61 -3.60
C ASN A 1 -1.27 7.05 -3.36
N ARG A 2 -2.04 8.12 -3.69
CA ARG A 2 -1.58 9.52 -3.55
C ARG A 2 -1.10 9.87 -2.13
N GLY A 3 -1.80 9.41 -1.10
CA GLY A 3 -1.45 9.65 0.30
C GLY A 3 -0.18 8.91 0.71
N HIS A 4 -0.08 7.65 0.38
CA HIS A 4 1.06 6.78 0.66
C HIS A 4 2.34 7.33 0.02
N HIS A 5 2.40 7.54 -1.29
CA HIS A 5 3.58 8.09 -1.96
C HIS A 5 4.09 9.42 -1.37
N LYS A 6 3.18 10.25 -0.85
CA LYS A 6 3.56 11.50 -0.19
C LYS A 6 4.15 11.28 1.20
N ARG A 7 3.62 10.28 1.94
CA ARG A 7 3.89 10.07 3.37
C ARG A 7 4.66 8.79 3.66
N VAL A 8 5.07 8.05 2.62
CA VAL A 8 5.82 6.80 2.77
C VAL A 8 6.94 6.93 3.81
N SER A 9 7.11 5.92 4.63
CA SER A 9 8.09 5.87 5.73
C SER A 9 7.97 7.04 6.71
N THR A 10 6.75 7.50 6.98
CA THR A 10 6.44 8.43 8.07
C THR A 10 5.40 7.82 9.01
N VAL A 11 5.34 8.32 10.23
CA VAL A 11 4.32 7.91 11.22
C VAL A 11 2.89 8.22 10.74
N GLU A 12 2.75 9.17 9.83
CA GLU A 12 1.45 9.62 9.28
C GLU A 12 0.93 8.71 8.16
N ASP A 13 1.77 7.80 7.65
CA ASP A 13 1.38 6.87 6.60
C ASP A 13 0.80 5.58 7.20
N PRO A 14 -0.48 5.28 6.92
CA PRO A 14 -1.09 4.04 7.39
C PRO A 14 -0.46 2.77 6.81
N SER A 15 0.10 2.85 5.61
CA SER A 15 0.64 1.69 4.89
C SER A 15 2.16 1.53 5.04
N SER A 16 2.80 2.27 5.96
CA SER A 16 4.20 2.04 6.35
C SER A 16 4.26 1.29 7.66
N ALA A 17 4.77 0.07 7.64
CA ALA A 17 4.86 -0.80 8.82
C ALA A 17 5.92 -0.29 9.80
N ARG A 18 5.57 -0.32 11.09
CA ARG A 18 6.44 0.15 12.18
C ARG A 18 7.34 -0.97 12.67
N PHE A 19 8.50 -0.63 13.16
CA PHE A 19 9.38 -1.61 13.79
C PHE A 19 8.66 -2.30 14.97
N GLY A 20 8.69 -3.63 15.02
CA GLY A 20 8.01 -4.42 16.06
C GLY A 20 6.49 -4.57 15.89
N GLU A 21 5.88 -3.96 14.87
CA GLU A 21 4.45 -4.12 14.61
C GLU A 21 4.17 -5.49 14.00
N ASN A 22 3.20 -6.24 14.55
CA ASN A 22 2.76 -7.49 13.94
C ASN A 22 1.84 -7.22 12.73
N ILE A 23 1.79 -8.18 11.81
CA ILE A 23 1.07 -8.04 10.54
C ILE A 23 -0.44 -7.83 10.72
N PHE A 24 -1.07 -8.44 11.71
CA PHE A 24 -2.51 -8.32 11.94
C PHE A 24 -2.90 -6.91 12.40
N SER A 25 -2.13 -6.34 13.33
CA SER A 25 -2.29 -4.95 13.76
C SER A 25 -2.03 -3.97 12.62
N PHE A 26 -1.03 -4.27 11.80
CA PHE A 26 -0.74 -3.50 10.59
C PHE A 26 -1.91 -3.55 9.61
N TRP A 27 -2.47 -4.70 9.28
CA TRP A 27 -3.61 -4.83 8.38
C TRP A 27 -4.80 -3.99 8.85
N PHE A 28 -5.15 -4.11 10.12
CA PHE A 28 -6.24 -3.30 10.68
C PHE A 28 -5.97 -1.80 10.53
N ARG A 29 -4.77 -1.36 10.86
CA ARG A 29 -4.34 0.04 10.77
C ARG A 29 -4.30 0.52 9.32
N ALA A 30 -3.64 -0.23 8.44
CA ALA A 30 -3.46 0.14 7.03
C ALA A 30 -4.81 0.28 6.32
N VAL A 31 -5.70 -0.70 6.48
CA VAL A 31 -7.02 -0.69 5.85
C VAL A 31 -7.88 0.44 6.42
N SER A 32 -8.05 0.50 7.75
CA SER A 32 -8.97 1.45 8.38
C SER A 32 -8.52 2.91 8.19
N PHE A 33 -7.28 3.21 8.56
CA PHE A 33 -6.77 4.57 8.45
C PHE A 33 -6.39 4.96 7.01
N GLY A 34 -6.04 3.98 6.16
CA GLY A 34 -5.87 4.20 4.73
C GLY A 34 -7.16 4.67 4.08
N TYR A 35 -8.27 4.00 4.39
CA TYR A 35 -9.61 4.38 3.91
C TYR A 35 -10.02 5.78 4.39
N LEU A 36 -9.89 6.05 5.70
CA LEU A 36 -10.19 7.38 6.26
C LEU A 36 -9.30 8.47 5.66
N SER A 37 -8.02 8.17 5.45
CA SER A 37 -7.08 9.09 4.82
C SER A 37 -7.47 9.42 3.37
N ALA A 38 -7.95 8.43 2.60
CA ALA A 38 -8.40 8.62 1.24
C ALA A 38 -9.62 9.57 1.20
N TRP A 39 -10.60 9.38 2.10
CA TRP A 39 -11.73 10.31 2.26
C TRP A 39 -11.30 11.72 2.60
N ASN A 40 -10.38 11.89 3.54
CA ASN A 40 -9.88 13.20 3.95
C ASN A 40 -9.15 13.92 2.82
N LEU A 41 -8.37 13.20 2.03
CA LEU A 41 -7.68 13.75 0.87
C LEU A 41 -8.67 14.21 -0.20
N GLU A 42 -9.69 13.40 -0.49
CA GLU A 42 -10.70 13.72 -1.48
C GLU A 42 -11.57 14.91 -1.03
N ASN A 43 -12.03 14.91 0.21
CA ASN A 43 -12.78 16.02 0.77
C ASN A 43 -11.98 17.35 0.73
N SER A 44 -10.67 17.26 1.01
CA SER A 44 -9.78 18.43 0.92
C SER A 44 -9.60 18.92 -0.51
N ARG A 45 -9.55 17.99 -1.50
CA ARG A 45 -9.52 18.32 -2.93
C ARG A 45 -10.79 19.06 -3.36
N LEU A 46 -11.94 18.53 -2.98
CA LEU A 46 -13.24 19.12 -3.33
C LEU A 46 -13.41 20.51 -2.74
N LYS A 47 -13.10 20.68 -1.45
CA LYS A 47 -13.17 21.99 -0.77
C LYS A 47 -12.28 23.03 -1.45
N ARG A 48 -11.04 22.68 -1.81
CA ARG A 48 -10.13 23.60 -2.50
C ARG A 48 -10.64 24.03 -3.87
N ASN A 49 -11.40 23.16 -4.53
CA ASN A 49 -11.98 23.44 -5.84
C ASN A 49 -13.38 24.04 -5.77
N GLY A 50 -13.85 24.43 -4.59
CA GLY A 50 -15.19 25.00 -4.38
C GLY A 50 -16.35 24.03 -4.66
N ASN A 51 -16.10 22.73 -4.64
CA ASN A 51 -17.11 21.72 -4.92
C ASN A 51 -17.73 21.17 -3.63
N ASN A 52 -19.00 20.78 -3.73
CA ASN A 52 -19.67 20.09 -2.64
C ASN A 52 -19.09 18.68 -2.45
N ILE A 53 -18.98 18.25 -1.17
CA ILE A 53 -18.53 16.90 -0.81
C ILE A 53 -19.53 15.83 -1.30
N ILE A 54 -20.84 16.12 -1.21
CA ILE A 54 -21.90 15.24 -1.73
C ILE A 54 -22.18 15.64 -3.17
N SER A 55 -21.38 15.13 -4.11
CA SER A 55 -21.53 15.38 -5.55
C SER A 55 -20.90 14.26 -6.35
N LEU A 56 -21.29 14.11 -7.62
CA LEU A 56 -20.69 13.16 -8.57
C LEU A 56 -19.21 13.49 -8.88
N LYS A 57 -18.70 14.64 -8.45
CA LYS A 57 -17.28 15.00 -8.53
C LYS A 57 -16.45 14.36 -7.42
N ASN A 58 -17.11 13.74 -6.43
CA ASN A 58 -16.44 13.01 -5.36
C ASN A 58 -16.07 11.60 -5.85
N GLU A 59 -14.78 11.41 -6.12
CA GLU A 59 -14.26 10.14 -6.62
C GLU A 59 -14.50 8.98 -5.61
N MET A 60 -14.45 9.25 -4.30
CA MET A 60 -14.71 8.23 -3.29
C MET A 60 -16.17 7.76 -3.31
N LEU A 61 -17.13 8.68 -3.43
CA LEU A 61 -18.54 8.31 -3.59
C LEU A 61 -18.78 7.54 -4.87
N LEU A 62 -18.18 7.98 -5.98
CA LEU A 62 -18.32 7.31 -7.27
C LEU A 62 -17.77 5.88 -7.22
N TYR A 63 -16.58 5.66 -6.64
CA TYR A 63 -16.00 4.33 -6.50
C TYR A 63 -16.86 3.43 -5.60
N GLN A 64 -17.40 3.94 -4.49
CA GLN A 64 -18.32 3.16 -3.65
C GLN A 64 -19.57 2.75 -4.43
N LEU A 65 -20.17 3.67 -5.20
CA LEU A 65 -21.33 3.37 -6.01
C LEU A 65 -21.04 2.29 -7.07
N ILE A 66 -19.91 2.42 -7.77
CA ILE A 66 -19.47 1.42 -8.76
C ILE A 66 -19.30 0.05 -8.10
N GLN A 67 -18.65 -0.02 -6.94
CA GLN A 67 -18.45 -1.28 -6.21
C GLN A 67 -19.78 -1.92 -5.79
N ILE A 68 -20.73 -1.12 -5.29
CA ILE A 68 -22.06 -1.59 -4.91
C ILE A 68 -22.79 -2.13 -6.13
N ILE A 69 -22.84 -1.39 -7.23
CA ILE A 69 -23.48 -1.83 -8.47
C ILE A 69 -22.85 -3.12 -8.98
N PHE A 70 -21.52 -3.22 -8.92
CA PHE A 70 -20.80 -4.40 -9.37
C PHE A 70 -21.13 -5.64 -8.52
N LEU A 71 -21.17 -5.51 -7.19
CA LEU A 71 -21.57 -6.58 -6.28
C LEU A 71 -23.01 -7.02 -6.53
N PHE A 72 -23.94 -6.07 -6.72
CA PHE A 72 -25.31 -6.39 -7.09
C PHE A 72 -25.42 -7.10 -8.44
N SER A 73 -24.59 -6.73 -9.41
CA SER A 73 -24.54 -7.40 -10.72
C SER A 73 -24.07 -8.86 -10.58
N ILE A 74 -23.04 -9.10 -9.76
CA ILE A 74 -22.58 -10.46 -9.45
C ILE A 74 -23.69 -11.26 -8.77
N TYR A 75 -24.33 -10.68 -7.76
CA TYR A 75 -25.44 -11.32 -7.07
C TYR A 75 -26.58 -11.69 -8.03
N TYR A 76 -26.98 -10.77 -8.90
CA TYR A 76 -28.08 -10.96 -9.83
C TYR A 76 -27.80 -12.03 -10.89
N VAL A 77 -26.56 -12.06 -11.42
CA VAL A 77 -26.18 -12.99 -12.50
C VAL A 77 -25.78 -14.36 -11.96
N PHE A 78 -25.09 -14.41 -10.84
CA PHE A 78 -24.43 -15.63 -10.33
C PHE A 78 -24.97 -16.12 -8.99
N GLY A 79 -25.82 -15.35 -8.34
CA GLY A 79 -26.40 -15.68 -7.05
C GLY A 79 -25.53 -15.32 -5.85
N PHE A 80 -26.10 -15.52 -4.66
CA PHE A 80 -25.50 -15.11 -3.38
C PHE A 80 -24.16 -15.78 -3.08
N GLU A 81 -24.06 -17.08 -3.34
CA GLU A 81 -22.86 -17.86 -3.02
C GLU A 81 -21.63 -17.35 -3.78
N LEU A 82 -21.76 -17.13 -5.10
CA LEU A 82 -20.64 -16.61 -5.89
C LEU A 82 -20.29 -15.16 -5.55
N MET A 83 -21.28 -14.35 -5.18
CA MET A 83 -21.00 -13.00 -4.65
C MET A 83 -20.17 -13.09 -3.35
N LEU A 84 -20.52 -14.02 -2.45
CA LEU A 84 -19.77 -14.21 -1.20
C LEU A 84 -18.31 -14.66 -1.46
N TYR A 85 -18.12 -15.64 -2.37
CA TYR A 85 -16.77 -16.04 -2.78
C TYR A 85 -15.97 -14.88 -3.38
N PHE A 86 -16.62 -14.07 -4.21
CA PHE A 86 -15.98 -12.89 -4.78
C PHE A 86 -15.52 -11.90 -3.69
N ILE A 87 -16.35 -11.64 -2.69
CA ILE A 87 -16.01 -10.77 -1.56
C ILE A 87 -14.81 -11.37 -0.78
N CYS A 88 -14.85 -12.66 -0.46
CA CYS A 88 -13.74 -13.32 0.24
C CYS A 88 -12.43 -13.23 -0.55
N CYS A 89 -12.46 -13.51 -1.84
CA CYS A 89 -11.28 -13.37 -2.72
C CYS A 89 -10.78 -11.93 -2.78
N SER A 90 -11.67 -10.95 -2.83
CA SER A 90 -11.32 -9.53 -2.86
C SER A 90 -10.64 -9.09 -1.55
N VAL A 91 -11.19 -9.53 -0.40
CA VAL A 91 -10.59 -9.30 0.92
C VAL A 91 -9.20 -9.91 0.98
N PHE A 92 -9.05 -11.16 0.56
CA PHE A 92 -7.75 -11.82 0.52
C PHE A 92 -6.77 -11.08 -0.39
N GLY A 93 -7.21 -10.65 -1.58
CA GLY A 93 -6.38 -9.93 -2.54
C GLY A 93 -5.83 -8.61 -1.99
N PHE A 94 -6.65 -7.79 -1.33
CA PHE A 94 -6.13 -6.56 -0.76
C PHE A 94 -5.28 -6.77 0.50
N LEU A 95 -5.54 -7.80 1.30
CA LEU A 95 -4.66 -8.16 2.43
C LEU A 95 -3.28 -8.63 1.94
N LEU A 96 -3.23 -9.37 0.82
CA LEU A 96 -1.96 -9.69 0.18
C LEU A 96 -1.19 -8.44 -0.25
N LEU A 97 -1.88 -7.46 -0.85
CA LEU A 97 -1.27 -6.19 -1.22
C LEU A 97 -0.73 -5.43 0.00
N GLU A 98 -1.51 -5.36 1.09
CA GLU A 98 -1.03 -4.73 2.33
C GLU A 98 0.13 -5.50 2.96
N THR A 99 0.20 -6.83 2.78
CA THR A 99 1.38 -7.61 3.22
C THR A 99 2.63 -7.25 2.42
N VAL A 100 2.49 -6.97 1.12
CA VAL A 100 3.60 -6.40 0.33
C VAL A 100 4.04 -5.07 0.92
N ASN A 101 3.11 -4.14 1.17
CA ASN A 101 3.41 -2.85 1.79
C ASN A 101 4.07 -2.99 3.17
N TYR A 102 3.63 -3.98 3.97
CA TYR A 102 4.27 -4.29 5.25
C TYR A 102 5.75 -4.63 5.08
N ILE A 103 6.08 -5.55 4.18
CA ILE A 103 7.45 -5.98 3.92
C ILE A 103 8.30 -4.82 3.40
N GLU A 104 7.77 -4.06 2.45
CA GLU A 104 8.48 -3.00 1.74
C GLU A 104 8.81 -1.78 2.59
N HIS A 105 8.11 -1.60 3.73
CA HIS A 105 8.28 -0.42 4.58
C HIS A 105 8.61 -0.74 6.04
N TYR A 106 8.79 -2.03 6.39
CA TYR A 106 8.98 -2.44 7.77
C TYR A 106 10.16 -1.75 8.44
N GLY A 107 9.88 -1.01 9.51
CA GLY A 107 10.86 -0.38 10.39
C GLY A 107 11.60 0.82 9.78
N LEU A 108 11.32 1.22 8.53
CA LEU A 108 11.98 2.35 7.89
C LEU A 108 11.23 3.66 8.16
N GLN A 109 11.98 4.70 8.52
CA GLN A 109 11.40 6.01 8.82
C GLN A 109 12.23 7.15 8.22
N ARG A 110 11.52 8.18 7.74
CA ARG A 110 12.13 9.46 7.32
C ARG A 110 12.34 10.37 8.53
N ASN A 111 13.46 11.03 8.56
CA ASN A 111 13.78 12.01 9.58
C ASN A 111 13.02 13.32 9.35
N LYS A 112 12.72 14.02 10.44
CA LYS A 112 12.24 15.40 10.39
C LYS A 112 13.44 16.36 10.50
N ASN A 113 13.41 17.40 9.68
CA ASN A 113 14.36 18.50 9.82
C ASN A 113 13.99 19.42 11.00
N ASP A 114 14.84 20.43 11.31
CA ASP A 114 14.65 21.39 12.40
C ASP A 114 13.32 22.18 12.29
N ARG A 115 12.73 22.24 11.09
CA ARG A 115 11.44 22.89 10.83
C ARG A 115 10.24 21.93 10.98
N GLY A 116 10.46 20.71 11.48
CA GLY A 116 9.44 19.68 11.66
C GLY A 116 8.90 19.05 10.36
N LYS A 117 9.54 19.32 9.20
CA LYS A 117 9.17 18.73 7.91
C LYS A 117 9.99 17.47 7.66
N TYR A 118 9.32 16.43 7.15
CA TYR A 118 10.03 15.23 6.73
C TYR A 118 10.95 15.52 5.54
N GLU A 119 12.11 14.90 5.55
CA GLU A 119 13.03 14.89 4.41
C GLU A 119 12.36 14.30 3.16
N ARG A 120 12.90 14.61 1.98
CA ARG A 120 12.41 14.02 0.73
C ARG A 120 12.65 12.51 0.74
N VAL A 121 11.71 11.75 0.15
CA VAL A 121 11.89 10.30 -0.05
C VAL A 121 13.20 10.03 -0.77
N GLN A 122 13.98 9.11 -0.23
CA GLN A 122 15.24 8.62 -0.77
C GLN A 122 15.13 7.10 -1.01
N PRO A 123 15.97 6.51 -1.86
CA PRO A 123 15.93 5.07 -2.13
C PRO A 123 16.06 4.19 -0.88
N PHE A 124 16.72 4.65 0.17
CA PHE A 124 16.90 3.89 1.41
C PHE A 124 15.69 3.96 2.37
N HIS A 125 14.60 4.62 1.99
CA HIS A 125 13.35 4.64 2.76
C HIS A 125 12.36 3.53 2.37
N SER A 126 12.78 2.60 1.52
CA SER A 126 11.97 1.43 1.17
C SER A 126 12.88 0.22 0.98
N TRP A 127 12.44 -0.93 1.44
CA TRP A 127 13.11 -2.19 1.16
C TRP A 127 13.03 -2.52 -0.33
N ASN A 128 14.12 -3.05 -0.85
CA ASN A 128 14.27 -3.39 -2.25
C ASN A 128 14.50 -4.90 -2.40
N SER A 129 14.06 -5.46 -3.51
CA SER A 129 14.38 -6.85 -3.86
C SER A 129 14.67 -6.94 -5.35
N ASN A 130 15.85 -7.48 -5.67
CA ASN A 130 16.26 -7.71 -7.05
C ASN A 130 16.14 -9.19 -7.45
N HIS A 131 15.46 -10.01 -6.65
CA HIS A 131 15.24 -11.43 -6.94
C HIS A 131 14.37 -11.61 -8.20
N PRO A 132 14.80 -12.47 -9.17
CA PRO A 132 14.13 -12.58 -10.46
C PRO A 132 12.64 -12.95 -10.36
N ILE A 133 12.28 -13.89 -9.46
CA ILE A 133 10.89 -14.32 -9.27
C ILE A 133 10.01 -13.15 -8.80
N GLY A 134 10.46 -12.40 -7.80
CA GLY A 134 9.72 -11.23 -7.30
C GLY A 134 9.57 -10.15 -8.37
N ARG A 135 10.60 -9.91 -9.17
CA ARG A 135 10.57 -8.97 -10.30
C ARG A 135 9.52 -9.35 -11.34
N ILE A 136 9.46 -10.64 -11.70
CA ILE A 136 8.48 -11.14 -12.68
C ILE A 136 7.07 -11.06 -12.09
N MET A 137 6.85 -11.59 -10.88
CA MET A 137 5.53 -11.64 -10.24
C MET A 137 4.94 -10.25 -9.95
N LEU A 138 5.77 -9.28 -9.58
CA LEU A 138 5.38 -7.93 -9.22
C LEU A 138 5.66 -6.91 -10.33
N PHE A 139 5.88 -7.33 -11.57
CA PHE A 139 6.12 -6.43 -12.70
C PHE A 139 7.21 -5.39 -12.42
N GLU A 140 8.38 -5.81 -11.93
CA GLU A 140 9.51 -4.96 -11.51
C GLU A 140 9.24 -4.07 -10.28
N LEU A 141 8.03 -4.04 -9.72
CA LEU A 141 7.72 -3.23 -8.53
C LEU A 141 8.49 -3.67 -7.28
N SER A 142 9.10 -4.85 -7.30
CA SER A 142 10.05 -5.27 -6.25
C SER A 142 11.29 -4.36 -6.16
N ARG A 143 11.57 -3.55 -7.21
CA ARG A 143 12.49 -2.41 -7.16
C ARG A 143 11.82 -1.18 -6.53
N HIS A 144 11.31 -1.40 -5.34
CA HIS A 144 10.38 -0.51 -4.65
C HIS A 144 11.02 0.81 -4.23
N SER A 145 12.31 0.77 -3.93
CA SER A 145 13.11 1.95 -3.61
C SER A 145 13.08 3.00 -4.72
N ASP A 146 13.23 2.57 -5.98
CA ASP A 146 13.19 3.48 -7.13
C ASP A 146 11.76 3.93 -7.46
N HIS A 147 10.78 3.06 -7.23
CA HIS A 147 9.37 3.38 -7.39
C HIS A 147 8.95 4.55 -6.48
N HIS A 148 9.37 4.55 -5.23
CA HIS A 148 9.07 5.66 -4.30
C HIS A 148 9.96 6.88 -4.52
N PHE A 149 11.23 6.70 -4.87
CA PHE A 149 12.14 7.80 -5.14
C PHE A 149 11.69 8.62 -6.36
N ASN A 150 11.17 7.94 -7.40
CA ASN A 150 10.63 8.57 -8.60
C ASN A 150 9.31 7.93 -9.04
N ALA A 151 8.23 8.29 -8.35
CA ALA A 151 6.89 7.73 -8.54
C ALA A 151 6.30 7.89 -9.97
N SER A 152 6.87 8.76 -10.80
CA SER A 152 6.47 8.93 -12.20
C SER A 152 7.17 7.96 -13.16
N ARG A 153 8.19 7.23 -12.68
CA ARG A 153 8.93 6.27 -13.51
C ARG A 153 8.06 5.04 -13.78
N LYS A 154 8.01 4.63 -15.05
CA LYS A 154 7.29 3.42 -15.44
C LYS A 154 7.96 2.18 -14.85
N TYR A 155 7.18 1.17 -14.46
CA TYR A 155 7.67 -0.03 -13.79
C TYR A 155 8.73 -0.79 -14.61
N GLN A 156 8.63 -0.80 -15.94
CA GLN A 156 9.55 -1.51 -16.83
C GLN A 156 11.00 -0.99 -16.77
N ILE A 157 11.19 0.26 -16.32
CA ILE A 157 12.49 0.94 -16.31
C ILE A 157 12.96 1.31 -14.90
N LEU A 158 12.39 0.68 -13.87
CA LEU A 158 12.81 0.85 -12.48
C LEU A 158 14.26 0.38 -12.30
N LYS A 159 15.02 1.17 -11.55
CA LYS A 159 16.45 0.94 -11.33
C LYS A 159 16.69 0.26 -9.99
N ASN A 160 17.71 -0.57 -9.94
CA ASN A 160 18.26 -1.06 -8.68
C ASN A 160 19.32 -0.06 -8.18
N HIS A 161 19.10 0.49 -6.98
CA HIS A 161 20.05 1.42 -6.34
C HIS A 161 20.97 0.63 -5.40
N LYS A 162 22.28 0.92 -5.45
CA LYS A 162 23.28 0.21 -4.64
C LYS A 162 23.18 0.45 -3.13
N ASN A 163 22.62 1.60 -2.72
CA ASN A 163 22.55 2.03 -1.31
C ASN A 163 21.12 1.94 -0.78
N THR A 164 20.43 0.82 -1.06
CA THR A 164 19.09 0.54 -0.55
C THR A 164 19.14 -0.61 0.42
N PRO A 165 18.25 -0.66 1.42
CA PRO A 165 18.08 -1.86 2.19
C PRO A 165 17.53 -2.97 1.27
N GLU A 166 18.28 -4.05 1.15
CA GLU A 166 17.90 -5.21 0.34
C GLU A 166 17.27 -6.27 1.23
N MET A 167 16.15 -6.84 0.76
CA MET A 167 15.54 -7.97 1.45
C MET A 167 16.48 -9.18 1.42
N PRO A 168 16.68 -9.85 2.55
CA PRO A 168 17.54 -11.03 2.62
C PRO A 168 17.02 -12.19 1.75
N THR A 169 15.71 -12.20 1.51
CA THR A 169 15.01 -13.20 0.68
C THR A 169 14.05 -12.53 -0.29
N GLY A 170 13.64 -13.24 -1.35
CA GLY A 170 12.58 -12.75 -2.24
C GLY A 170 11.20 -12.77 -1.55
N TYR A 171 10.24 -12.05 -2.11
CA TYR A 171 8.88 -11.93 -1.59
C TYR A 171 8.21 -13.26 -1.20
N PRO A 172 8.28 -14.34 -2.00
CA PRO A 172 7.62 -15.59 -1.62
C PRO A 172 8.10 -16.15 -0.27
N VAL A 173 9.40 -16.05 0.00
CA VAL A 173 9.99 -16.52 1.27
C VAL A 173 9.67 -15.56 2.41
N SER A 174 9.71 -14.25 2.16
CA SER A 174 9.31 -13.24 3.16
C SER A 174 7.87 -13.41 3.61
N TYR A 175 6.96 -13.74 2.69
CA TYR A 175 5.56 -14.06 3.02
C TYR A 175 5.44 -15.25 3.99
N THR A 176 6.16 -16.33 3.75
CA THR A 176 6.11 -17.52 4.62
C THR A 176 6.64 -17.24 6.02
N HIS A 177 7.67 -16.40 6.15
CA HIS A 177 8.25 -16.03 7.44
C HIS A 177 7.34 -15.12 8.28
N LEU A 178 6.53 -14.27 7.64
CA LEU A 178 5.57 -13.40 8.35
C LEU A 178 4.41 -14.15 9.00
N THR A 179 4.07 -15.33 8.47
CA THR A 179 2.99 -16.18 8.99
C THR A 179 3.46 -17.13 10.08
N LEU A 180 4.77 -17.29 10.27
CA LEU A 180 5.35 -18.04 11.38
C LEU A 180 5.53 -17.14 12.62
N PRO A 181 5.43 -17.67 13.85
CA PRO A 181 5.65 -16.86 15.04
C PRO A 181 7.05 -16.24 15.00
N THR A 182 7.06 -14.91 15.06
CA THR A 182 8.20 -14.02 14.78
C THR A 182 9.34 -14.08 15.80
N SER A 183 9.46 -15.12 16.60
CA SER A 183 10.61 -15.32 17.50
C SER A 183 11.93 -15.68 16.79
N LEU A 184 11.94 -15.78 15.46
CA LEU A 184 13.11 -16.20 14.67
C LEU A 184 13.62 -15.15 13.66
N ILE A 185 13.10 -13.91 13.71
CA ILE A 185 13.60 -12.83 12.86
C ILE A 185 14.27 -11.79 13.76
N VAL A 186 15.42 -12.12 14.27
CA VAL A 186 16.42 -11.19 14.80
C VAL A 186 17.68 -11.35 13.98
#